data_3a0f945c645607a792e2eb0078374186
#
_entry.id   3a0f945c645607a792e2eb0078374186
#
_cell.length_a   1.000
_cell.length_b   1.000
_cell.length_c   1.000
_cell.angle_alpha   90.00
_cell.angle_beta   90.00
_cell.angle_gamma   90.00
#
_symmetry.space_group_name_H-M   'P 1'
#
loop_
_entity.id
_entity.type
_entity.pdbx_description
1 polymer ?
#
loop_
_entity_poly.entity_id
_entity_poly.type
_entity_poly.pdbx_seq_one_letter_code
_entity_poly.pdbx_strand_id
1 'polypeptide(L)'
;MAIFHYTVKIVGRSKGKSVISASAYLNGDVMKNEETGRISYYTSKKEVVYTRLMMCENAPPEWQIVPEENIKRFQKSVRYKRSEDKEAALEKFKITFQKQRLWNEVLKIEKNADAQLGRSFEFALPKEWNRQEQIQYTTDYIQKTFVDRGMCADWSIHDKGDGNPHVHLLLTMRPFNPDHSWGKKEVKDWDFLRDKNGNIVIDESHPNWWQDKKNPDRHGIRIPVLDENGIQKMGARNRLQWKRVLTDANGWNNPKNCELWRSEWAKVCNEHLPLHNQVDHRSYEKQGKLQIPTIHEGADARKIEQKFLAGQEIKGSWKVAENQ
;
A
#
# COMPACT_ATOMS: atom_id res chain seq x y z
N MET A 1 18.10 10.79 18.11
CA MET A 1 18.26 10.83 16.64
C MET A 1 17.12 10.02 16.03
N ALA A 2 16.35 10.63 15.14
CA ALA A 2 15.27 9.93 14.43
C ALA A 2 15.89 8.85 13.51
N ILE A 3 15.36 7.63 13.57
CA ILE A 3 15.77 6.54 12.67
C ILE A 3 14.82 6.55 11.48
N PHE A 4 15.38 6.71 10.27
CA PHE A 4 14.57 6.60 9.05
C PHE A 4 14.28 5.14 8.74
N HIS A 5 13.02 4.77 8.87
CA HIS A 5 12.51 3.46 8.43
C HIS A 5 11.31 3.69 7.52
N TYR A 6 11.29 3.03 6.36
CA TYR A 6 10.18 3.15 5.41
C TYR A 6 10.13 1.91 4.53
N THR A 7 9.13 1.07 4.69
CA THR A 7 8.92 -0.15 3.90
C THR A 7 7.61 -0.11 3.13
N VAL A 8 7.62 -0.75 1.96
CA VAL A 8 6.46 -0.90 1.08
C VAL A 8 6.30 -2.37 0.73
N LYS A 9 5.09 -2.92 0.90
CA LYS A 9 4.77 -4.32 0.61
C LYS A 9 3.42 -4.39 -0.13
N ILE A 10 3.26 -5.39 -0.99
CA ILE A 10 1.98 -5.69 -1.63
C ILE A 10 1.24 -6.75 -0.81
N VAL A 11 -0.03 -6.47 -0.51
CA VAL A 11 -0.98 -7.45 0.00
C VAL A 11 -1.61 -8.12 -1.21
N GLY A 12 -1.23 -9.37 -1.50
CA GLY A 12 -1.69 -10.11 -2.68
C GLY A 12 -2.44 -11.38 -2.30
N ARG A 13 -3.45 -11.76 -3.11
CA ARG A 13 -4.22 -12.99 -2.93
C ARG A 13 -3.35 -14.24 -3.01
N SER A 14 -2.47 -14.33 -4.02
CA SER A 14 -1.57 -15.46 -4.23
C SER A 14 -0.66 -15.79 -3.05
N LYS A 15 -0.42 -14.81 -2.17
CA LYS A 15 0.38 -14.99 -0.95
C LYS A 15 -0.47 -15.40 0.26
N GLY A 16 -1.73 -15.76 0.07
CA GLY A 16 -2.66 -16.11 1.16
C GLY A 16 -2.97 -14.95 2.12
N LYS A 17 -2.63 -13.71 1.75
CA LYS A 17 -2.85 -12.54 2.60
C LYS A 17 -4.26 -12.00 2.42
N SER A 18 -4.91 -11.65 3.53
CA SER A 18 -6.22 -10.99 3.56
C SER A 18 -6.04 -9.50 3.80
N VAL A 19 -6.57 -8.67 2.91
CA VAL A 19 -6.60 -7.21 3.10
C VAL A 19 -7.48 -6.82 4.28
N ILE A 20 -8.57 -7.56 4.53
CA ILE A 20 -9.43 -7.37 5.72
C ILE A 20 -8.62 -7.64 7.01
N SER A 21 -7.86 -8.75 7.04
CA SER A 21 -7.03 -9.06 8.20
C SER A 21 -5.90 -8.03 8.38
N ALA A 22 -5.33 -7.53 7.29
CA ALA A 22 -4.32 -6.47 7.33
C ALA A 22 -4.90 -5.17 7.90
N SER A 23 -6.07 -4.74 7.44
CA SER A 23 -6.79 -3.56 7.98
C SER A 23 -7.17 -3.76 9.45
N ALA A 24 -7.75 -4.91 9.81
CA ALA A 24 -8.08 -5.21 11.20
C ALA A 24 -6.85 -5.17 12.12
N TYR A 25 -5.72 -5.72 11.64
CA TYR A 25 -4.44 -5.73 12.38
C TYR A 25 -3.90 -4.32 12.62
N LEU A 26 -3.84 -3.49 11.59
CA LEU A 26 -3.27 -2.14 11.72
C LEU A 26 -4.14 -1.23 12.62
N ASN A 27 -5.45 -1.48 12.66
CA ASN A 27 -6.40 -0.66 13.43
C ASN A 27 -6.73 -1.22 14.83
N GLY A 28 -6.26 -2.42 15.17
CA GLY A 28 -6.64 -3.08 16.42
C GLY A 28 -8.14 -3.34 16.51
N ASP A 29 -8.77 -3.81 15.43
CA ASP A 29 -10.21 -3.94 15.28
C ASP A 29 -10.69 -5.38 15.01
N VAL A 30 -12.02 -5.53 14.98
CA VAL A 30 -12.69 -6.74 14.52
C VAL A 30 -13.32 -6.45 13.16
N MET A 31 -12.92 -7.21 12.13
CA MET A 31 -13.47 -7.04 10.79
C MET A 31 -13.84 -8.38 10.17
N LYS A 32 -14.97 -8.39 9.44
CA LYS A 32 -15.48 -9.56 8.73
C LYS A 32 -15.14 -9.48 7.25
N ASN A 33 -14.56 -10.55 6.73
CA ASN A 33 -14.43 -10.79 5.30
C ASN A 33 -15.75 -11.36 4.79
N GLU A 34 -16.47 -10.61 3.95
CA GLU A 34 -17.78 -11.00 3.41
C GLU A 34 -17.67 -12.15 2.38
N GLU A 35 -16.55 -12.25 1.67
CA GLU A 35 -16.32 -13.30 0.68
C GLU A 35 -16.19 -14.68 1.32
N THR A 36 -15.50 -14.77 2.48
CA THR A 36 -15.19 -16.04 3.13
C THR A 36 -15.97 -16.25 4.43
N GLY A 37 -16.68 -15.23 4.93
CA GLY A 37 -17.32 -15.25 6.25
C GLY A 37 -16.33 -15.16 7.43
N ARG A 38 -15.03 -15.17 7.19
CA ARG A 38 -13.98 -15.17 8.23
C ARG A 38 -13.94 -13.84 8.97
N ILE A 39 -13.79 -13.91 10.30
CA ILE A 39 -13.64 -12.73 11.16
C ILE A 39 -12.20 -12.65 11.67
N SER A 40 -11.60 -11.46 11.58
CA SER A 40 -10.28 -11.14 12.10
C SER A 40 -10.41 -10.34 13.38
N TYR A 41 -9.75 -10.77 14.47
CA TYR A 41 -9.83 -10.17 15.80
C TYR A 41 -8.46 -9.68 16.23
N TYR A 42 -8.30 -8.35 16.41
CA TYR A 42 -7.05 -7.72 16.87
C TYR A 42 -7.25 -6.70 17.98
N THR A 43 -8.34 -6.78 18.75
CA THR A 43 -8.70 -5.81 19.80
C THR A 43 -7.77 -5.80 21.01
N SER A 44 -6.87 -6.79 21.13
CA SER A 44 -5.86 -6.82 22.20
C SER A 44 -4.68 -5.86 21.96
N LYS A 45 -4.59 -5.25 20.78
CA LYS A 45 -3.51 -4.33 20.42
C LYS A 45 -3.72 -2.98 21.11
N LYS A 46 -2.99 -2.75 22.20
CA LYS A 46 -3.04 -1.50 22.96
C LYS A 46 -2.15 -0.40 22.35
N GLU A 47 -1.23 -0.77 21.48
CA GLU A 47 -0.29 0.12 20.81
C GLU A 47 -0.93 0.99 19.73
N VAL A 48 -2.17 0.73 19.31
CA VAL A 48 -2.88 1.56 18.33
C VAL A 48 -3.41 2.80 19.02
N VAL A 49 -2.74 3.93 18.82
CA VAL A 49 -3.05 5.21 19.49
C VAL A 49 -3.82 6.19 18.63
N TYR A 50 -3.87 5.96 17.33
CA TYR A 50 -4.65 6.76 16.39
C TYR A 50 -5.02 5.92 15.17
N THR A 51 -6.20 6.18 14.58
CA THR A 51 -6.65 5.53 13.35
C THR A 51 -7.51 6.46 12.52
N ARG A 52 -7.37 6.40 11.20
CA ARG A 52 -8.13 7.22 10.25
C ARG A 52 -8.35 6.49 8.94
N LEU A 53 -9.47 6.81 8.29
CA LEU A 53 -9.74 6.49 6.90
C LEU A 53 -9.82 7.80 6.12
N MET A 54 -9.10 7.87 5.00
CA MET A 54 -9.16 9.01 4.07
C MET A 54 -9.62 8.49 2.71
N MET A 55 -10.74 9.00 2.25
CA MET A 55 -11.31 8.64 0.95
C MET A 55 -10.85 9.67 -0.09
N CYS A 56 -10.49 9.20 -1.29
CA CYS A 56 -10.17 10.10 -2.40
C CYS A 56 -11.44 10.74 -2.97
N GLU A 57 -11.28 11.82 -3.74
CA GLU A 57 -12.36 12.68 -4.23
C GLU A 57 -13.48 11.90 -4.93
N ASN A 58 -13.15 10.99 -5.82
CA ASN A 58 -14.14 10.22 -6.59
C ASN A 58 -14.59 8.92 -5.91
N ALA A 59 -14.23 8.67 -4.66
CA ALA A 59 -14.75 7.52 -3.94
C ALA A 59 -16.26 7.65 -3.69
N PRO A 60 -17.03 6.55 -3.72
CA PRO A 60 -18.47 6.61 -3.52
C PRO A 60 -18.85 7.28 -2.20
N PRO A 61 -19.60 8.41 -2.22
CA PRO A 61 -19.93 9.16 -1.00
C PRO A 61 -20.71 8.32 0.04
N GLU A 62 -21.55 7.42 -0.44
CA GLU A 62 -22.33 6.52 0.40
C GLU A 62 -21.47 5.54 1.21
N TRP A 63 -20.22 5.34 0.85
CA TRP A 63 -19.30 4.48 1.63
C TRP A 63 -18.84 5.13 2.93
N GLN A 64 -18.97 6.44 3.02
CA GLN A 64 -18.69 7.21 4.23
C GLN A 64 -19.90 7.24 5.19
N ILE A 65 -21.07 6.78 4.73
CA ILE A 65 -22.30 6.77 5.51
C ILE A 65 -22.45 5.44 6.24
N VAL A 66 -22.61 5.49 7.55
CA VAL A 66 -22.97 4.31 8.35
C VAL A 66 -24.50 4.30 8.48
N PRO A 67 -25.19 3.21 8.05
CA PRO A 67 -26.64 3.11 8.15
C PRO A 67 -27.13 3.28 9.59
N GLU A 68 -28.23 4.01 9.78
CA GLU A 68 -28.77 4.32 11.11
C GLU A 68 -29.11 3.07 11.93
N GLU A 69 -29.58 2.03 11.28
CA GLU A 69 -29.84 0.73 11.91
C GLU A 69 -28.59 0.10 12.54
N ASN A 70 -27.42 0.22 11.86
CA ASN A 70 -26.15 -0.25 12.38
C ASN A 70 -25.70 0.58 13.59
N ILE A 71 -25.90 1.90 13.54
CA ILE A 71 -25.63 2.81 14.65
C ILE A 71 -26.50 2.45 15.85
N LYS A 72 -27.82 2.32 15.68
CA LYS A 72 -28.76 1.92 16.75
C LYS A 72 -28.41 0.55 17.35
N ARG A 73 -28.04 -0.42 16.50
CA ARG A 73 -27.62 -1.76 16.96
C ARG A 73 -26.35 -1.68 17.81
N PHE A 74 -25.36 -0.91 17.35
CA PHE A 74 -24.12 -0.70 18.09
C PHE A 74 -24.36 0.01 19.42
N GLN A 75 -25.13 1.09 19.45
CA GLN A 75 -25.48 1.82 20.69
C GLN A 75 -26.12 0.94 21.72
N LYS A 76 -27.02 0.02 21.32
CA LYS A 76 -27.62 -0.99 22.22
C LYS A 76 -26.54 -1.90 22.83
N SER A 77 -25.50 -2.28 22.06
CA SER A 77 -24.45 -3.18 22.56
C SER A 77 -23.52 -2.51 23.59
N VAL A 78 -23.36 -1.19 23.52
CA VAL A 78 -22.48 -0.41 24.43
C VAL A 78 -23.27 0.36 25.51
N ARG A 79 -24.56 0.05 25.74
CA ARG A 79 -25.43 0.79 26.66
C ARG A 79 -24.92 0.88 28.10
N TYR A 80 -24.12 -0.09 28.53
CA TYR A 80 -23.56 -0.14 29.89
C TYR A 80 -22.23 0.63 30.06
N LYS A 81 -21.65 1.19 29.00
CA LYS A 81 -20.45 2.01 29.09
C LYS A 81 -20.78 3.40 29.68
N ARG A 82 -19.74 4.10 30.18
CA ARG A 82 -19.84 5.51 30.55
C ARG A 82 -20.16 6.38 29.33
N SER A 83 -20.69 7.59 29.54
CA SER A 83 -21.12 8.47 28.44
C SER A 83 -19.97 8.79 27.46
N GLU A 84 -18.84 9.23 27.99
CA GLU A 84 -17.62 9.56 27.22
C GLU A 84 -17.07 8.34 26.45
N ASP A 85 -17.06 7.17 27.10
CA ASP A 85 -16.66 5.92 26.47
C ASP A 85 -17.60 5.50 25.33
N LYS A 86 -18.88 5.87 25.38
CA LYS A 86 -19.87 5.58 24.32
C LYS A 86 -19.60 6.38 23.06
N GLU A 87 -19.29 7.65 23.21
CA GLU A 87 -19.02 8.54 22.07
C GLU A 87 -17.75 8.11 21.33
N ALA A 88 -16.66 7.94 22.05
CA ALA A 88 -15.41 7.42 21.50
C ALA A 88 -15.58 6.05 20.83
N ALA A 89 -16.34 5.14 21.46
CA ALA A 89 -16.64 3.82 20.90
C ALA A 89 -17.50 3.92 19.63
N LEU A 90 -18.45 4.86 19.58
CA LEU A 90 -19.28 5.08 18.39
C LEU A 90 -18.47 5.63 17.21
N GLU A 91 -17.60 6.59 17.46
CA GLU A 91 -16.71 7.12 16.40
C GLU A 91 -15.77 6.02 15.88
N LYS A 92 -15.16 5.26 16.78
CA LYS A 92 -14.36 4.10 16.39
C LYS A 92 -15.17 3.09 15.55
N PHE A 93 -16.40 2.78 15.97
CA PHE A 93 -17.29 1.87 15.23
C PHE A 93 -17.58 2.39 13.82
N LYS A 94 -17.90 3.68 13.66
CA LYS A 94 -18.15 4.29 12.34
C LYS A 94 -16.95 4.12 11.41
N ILE A 95 -15.77 4.47 11.89
CA ILE A 95 -14.52 4.34 11.12
C ILE A 95 -14.27 2.87 10.74
N THR A 96 -14.40 1.95 11.69
CA THR A 96 -14.23 0.50 11.44
C THR A 96 -15.21 -0.02 10.40
N PHE A 97 -16.48 0.42 10.47
CA PHE A 97 -17.53 0.05 9.52
C PHE A 97 -17.17 0.52 8.10
N GLN A 98 -16.74 1.77 7.94
CA GLN A 98 -16.34 2.34 6.67
C GLN A 98 -15.10 1.60 6.08
N LYS A 99 -14.10 1.32 6.91
CA LYS A 99 -12.92 0.54 6.51
C LYS A 99 -13.28 -0.88 6.07
N GLN A 100 -14.10 -1.58 6.85
CA GLN A 100 -14.57 -2.92 6.49
C GLN A 100 -15.32 -2.90 5.15
N ARG A 101 -16.18 -1.89 4.92
CA ARG A 101 -16.87 -1.71 3.63
C ARG A 101 -15.88 -1.53 2.49
N LEU A 102 -14.96 -0.55 2.60
CA LEU A 102 -13.94 -0.28 1.56
C LEU A 102 -13.20 -1.57 1.16
N TRP A 103 -12.67 -2.30 2.14
CA TRP A 103 -11.85 -3.48 1.85
C TRP A 103 -12.65 -4.69 1.37
N ASN A 104 -13.92 -4.83 1.73
CA ASN A 104 -14.80 -5.82 1.12
C ASN A 104 -15.14 -5.47 -0.33
N GLU A 105 -15.35 -4.19 -0.66
CA GLU A 105 -15.55 -3.75 -2.04
C GLU A 105 -14.28 -3.97 -2.90
N VAL A 106 -13.07 -3.77 -2.33
CA VAL A 106 -11.83 -4.16 -3.00
C VAL A 106 -11.81 -5.67 -3.31
N LEU A 107 -12.22 -6.53 -2.37
CA LEU A 107 -12.28 -7.98 -2.60
C LEU A 107 -13.26 -8.36 -3.71
N LYS A 108 -14.39 -7.65 -3.83
CA LYS A 108 -15.40 -7.88 -4.88
C LYS A 108 -14.89 -7.56 -6.28
N ILE A 109 -14.02 -6.57 -6.43
CA ILE A 109 -13.45 -6.20 -7.74
C ILE A 109 -12.16 -6.96 -8.08
N GLU A 110 -11.34 -7.30 -7.09
CA GLU A 110 -10.05 -7.97 -7.26
C GLU A 110 -10.20 -9.50 -7.19
N LYS A 111 -10.85 -10.11 -8.19
CA LYS A 111 -11.23 -11.53 -8.20
C LYS A 111 -10.12 -12.49 -8.63
N ASN A 112 -9.11 -12.02 -9.36
CA ASN A 112 -8.05 -12.87 -9.89
C ASN A 112 -7.22 -13.49 -8.75
N ALA A 113 -6.77 -14.74 -8.93
CA ALA A 113 -5.99 -15.46 -7.94
C ALA A 113 -4.67 -14.78 -7.57
N ASP A 114 -4.08 -14.03 -8.49
CA ASP A 114 -2.84 -13.25 -8.33
C ASP A 114 -3.07 -11.76 -8.02
N ALA A 115 -4.33 -11.35 -7.79
CA ALA A 115 -4.68 -9.95 -7.60
C ALA A 115 -3.94 -9.31 -6.44
N GLN A 116 -3.42 -8.10 -6.70
CA GLN A 116 -2.93 -7.19 -5.69
C GLN A 116 -4.14 -6.50 -5.03
N LEU A 117 -4.34 -6.74 -3.74
CA LEU A 117 -5.48 -6.25 -2.96
C LEU A 117 -5.24 -4.89 -2.34
N GLY A 118 -4.00 -4.58 -1.99
CA GLY A 118 -3.62 -3.32 -1.36
C GLY A 118 -2.12 -3.17 -1.30
N ARG A 119 -1.68 -1.94 -1.08
CA ARG A 119 -0.27 -1.61 -0.84
C ARG A 119 -0.11 -1.18 0.61
N SER A 120 0.69 -1.92 1.35
CA SER A 120 0.95 -1.69 2.77
C SER A 120 2.27 -0.97 2.94
N PHE A 121 2.25 0.04 3.79
CA PHE A 121 3.43 0.80 4.20
C PHE A 121 3.61 0.70 5.71
N GLU A 122 4.86 0.78 6.11
CA GLU A 122 5.25 0.95 7.50
C GLU A 122 6.41 1.94 7.53
N PHE A 123 6.26 3.04 8.27
CA PHE A 123 7.31 4.05 8.37
C PHE A 123 7.37 4.68 9.76
N ALA A 124 8.59 4.97 10.20
CA ALA A 124 8.86 5.56 11.51
C ALA A 124 8.42 7.02 11.57
N LEU A 125 7.94 7.42 12.73
CA LEU A 125 7.69 8.82 13.09
C LEU A 125 8.83 9.35 13.96
N PRO A 126 9.25 10.60 13.76
CA PRO A 126 10.16 11.25 14.68
C PRO A 126 9.59 11.24 16.11
N LYS A 127 10.38 10.76 17.06
CA LYS A 127 10.01 10.76 18.48
C LYS A 127 10.02 12.17 19.09
N GLU A 128 10.64 13.11 18.41
CA GLU A 128 10.70 14.53 18.73
C GLU A 128 9.36 15.23 18.58
N TRP A 129 8.46 14.68 17.76
CA TRP A 129 7.15 15.22 17.53
C TRP A 129 6.17 14.79 18.64
N ASN A 130 5.35 15.73 19.10
CA ASN A 130 4.20 15.39 19.93
C ASN A 130 3.11 14.67 19.10
N ARG A 131 2.09 14.11 19.75
CA ARG A 131 1.06 13.32 19.09
C ARG A 131 0.27 14.12 18.04
N GLN A 132 0.00 15.38 18.30
CA GLN A 132 -0.76 16.23 17.36
C GLN A 132 0.07 16.50 16.09
N GLU A 133 1.35 16.79 16.23
CA GLU A 133 2.30 16.94 15.13
C GLU A 133 2.43 15.64 14.32
N GLN A 134 2.56 14.49 14.99
CA GLN A 134 2.59 13.18 14.33
C GLN A 134 1.34 12.95 13.48
N ILE A 135 0.15 13.26 14.00
CA ILE A 135 -1.11 13.11 13.27
C ILE A 135 -1.17 14.11 12.11
N GLN A 136 -0.85 15.39 12.34
CA GLN A 136 -0.97 16.44 11.33
C GLN A 136 -0.04 16.18 10.16
N TYR A 137 1.26 16.05 10.39
CA TYR A 137 2.25 15.90 9.33
C TYR A 137 2.07 14.59 8.55
N THR A 138 1.66 13.52 9.22
CA THR A 138 1.32 12.25 8.56
C THR A 138 0.07 12.40 7.70
N THR A 139 -0.96 13.10 8.19
CA THR A 139 -2.18 13.36 7.43
C THR A 139 -1.86 14.12 6.15
N ASP A 140 -1.09 15.20 6.25
CA ASP A 140 -0.75 16.07 5.12
C ASP A 140 0.11 15.32 4.09
N TYR A 141 1.06 14.52 4.56
CA TYR A 141 1.85 13.65 3.70
C TYR A 141 0.97 12.63 2.95
N ILE A 142 0.09 11.92 3.66
CA ILE A 142 -0.79 10.90 3.05
C ILE A 142 -1.77 11.56 2.07
N GLN A 143 -2.34 12.72 2.43
CA GLN A 143 -3.24 13.46 1.57
C GLN A 143 -2.58 13.81 0.26
N LYS A 144 -1.48 14.54 0.31
CA LYS A 144 -0.76 15.06 -0.86
C LYS A 144 -0.15 13.94 -1.72
N THR A 145 0.42 12.93 -1.07
CA THR A 145 1.19 11.89 -1.77
C THR A 145 0.31 10.81 -2.39
N PHE A 146 -0.84 10.48 -1.76
CA PHE A 146 -1.65 9.34 -2.15
C PHE A 146 -3.11 9.70 -2.41
N VAL A 147 -3.77 10.40 -1.49
CA VAL A 147 -5.23 10.63 -1.59
C VAL A 147 -5.57 11.56 -2.74
N ASP A 148 -4.82 12.65 -2.92
CA ASP A 148 -4.98 13.58 -4.05
C ASP A 148 -4.65 12.94 -5.40
N ARG A 149 -3.97 11.79 -5.40
CA ARG A 149 -3.71 10.98 -6.60
C ARG A 149 -4.74 9.88 -6.82
N GLY A 150 -5.81 9.86 -6.02
CA GLY A 150 -6.95 8.97 -6.19
C GLY A 150 -6.89 7.66 -5.40
N MET A 151 -5.95 7.48 -4.46
CA MET A 151 -5.88 6.32 -3.57
C MET A 151 -6.68 6.58 -2.30
N CYS A 152 -7.50 5.62 -1.85
CA CYS A 152 -8.03 5.66 -0.49
C CYS A 152 -6.99 5.13 0.49
N ALA A 153 -6.90 5.75 1.67
CA ALA A 153 -5.88 5.49 2.67
C ALA A 153 -6.50 5.09 4.00
N ASP A 154 -6.23 3.88 4.45
CA ASP A 154 -6.53 3.36 5.77
C ASP A 154 -5.24 3.31 6.59
N TRP A 155 -5.14 4.11 7.64
CA TRP A 155 -3.89 4.22 8.37
C TRP A 155 -4.07 4.40 9.88
N SER A 156 -3.01 4.08 10.61
CA SER A 156 -2.96 4.16 12.07
C SER A 156 -1.56 4.49 12.56
N ILE A 157 -1.48 5.06 13.75
CA ILE A 157 -0.22 5.23 14.49
C ILE A 157 -0.16 4.14 15.55
N HIS A 158 0.94 3.41 15.57
CA HIS A 158 1.29 2.48 16.63
C HIS A 158 2.40 3.08 17.49
N ASP A 159 2.21 3.02 18.80
CA ASP A 159 3.17 3.49 19.79
C ASP A 159 3.07 2.66 21.06
N LYS A 160 4.14 1.97 21.39
CA LYS A 160 4.25 1.15 22.61
C LYS A 160 4.83 1.94 23.79
N GLY A 161 5.17 3.20 23.58
CA GLY A 161 5.90 4.00 24.56
C GLY A 161 7.39 3.64 24.66
N ASP A 162 7.91 2.87 23.72
CA ASP A 162 9.32 2.43 23.64
C ASP A 162 10.21 3.40 22.84
N GLY A 163 9.66 4.56 22.45
CA GLY A 163 10.37 5.58 21.66
C GLY A 163 10.44 5.30 20.16
N ASN A 164 9.65 4.37 19.66
CA ASN A 164 9.57 4.02 18.25
C ASN A 164 8.12 4.11 17.71
N PRO A 165 7.50 5.31 17.75
CA PRO A 165 6.19 5.49 17.12
C PRO A 165 6.31 5.31 15.60
N HIS A 166 5.34 4.63 15.01
CA HIS A 166 5.35 4.35 13.58
C HIS A 166 3.95 4.28 12.97
N VAL A 167 3.89 4.56 11.69
CA VAL A 167 2.65 4.50 10.90
C VAL A 167 2.54 3.18 10.19
N HIS A 168 1.37 2.59 10.27
CA HIS A 168 0.90 1.57 9.34
C HIS A 168 -0.13 2.19 8.40
N LEU A 169 0.09 2.04 7.09
CA LEU A 169 -0.79 2.59 6.06
C LEU A 169 -1.12 1.50 5.05
N LEU A 170 -2.38 1.42 4.66
CA LEU A 170 -2.88 0.51 3.63
C LEU A 170 -3.63 1.33 2.57
N LEU A 171 -3.19 1.23 1.32
CA LEU A 171 -3.72 1.98 0.18
C LEU A 171 -4.45 1.07 -0.80
N THR A 172 -5.50 1.60 -1.42
CA THR A 172 -6.16 0.94 -2.56
C THR A 172 -5.26 0.91 -3.79
N MET A 173 -5.49 -0.06 -4.69
CA MET A 173 -4.69 -0.27 -5.90
C MET A 173 -5.40 0.22 -7.17
N ARG A 174 -6.65 0.67 -7.06
CA ARG A 174 -7.46 1.24 -8.15
C ARG A 174 -7.89 2.64 -7.82
N PRO A 175 -7.88 3.56 -8.78
CA PRO A 175 -8.57 4.84 -8.65
C PRO A 175 -10.08 4.63 -8.77
N PHE A 176 -10.84 5.71 -8.52
CA PHE A 176 -12.23 5.81 -8.90
C PHE A 176 -12.37 6.71 -10.14
N ASN A 177 -13.34 6.38 -10.99
CA ASN A 177 -13.77 7.24 -12.08
C ASN A 177 -14.66 8.37 -11.55
N PRO A 178 -14.90 9.44 -12.33
CA PRO A 178 -15.81 10.54 -11.93
C PRO A 178 -17.25 10.10 -11.64
N ASP A 179 -17.68 8.95 -12.17
CA ASP A 179 -18.99 8.33 -11.90
C ASP A 179 -18.98 7.43 -10.65
N HIS A 180 -17.94 7.52 -9.82
CA HIS A 180 -17.71 6.74 -8.62
C HIS A 180 -17.50 5.24 -8.84
N SER A 181 -17.44 4.75 -10.06
CA SER A 181 -17.07 3.36 -10.36
C SER A 181 -15.57 3.11 -10.20
N TRP A 182 -15.19 1.86 -9.98
CA TRP A 182 -13.78 1.50 -9.94
C TRP A 182 -13.07 1.71 -11.28
N GLY A 183 -12.00 2.46 -11.27
CA GLY A 183 -11.10 2.63 -12.41
C GLY A 183 -10.25 1.40 -12.69
N LYS A 184 -9.52 1.43 -13.79
CA LYS A 184 -8.65 0.33 -14.20
C LYS A 184 -7.28 0.44 -13.51
N LYS A 185 -6.74 -0.68 -13.07
CA LYS A 185 -5.38 -0.83 -12.58
C LYS A 185 -4.38 -0.97 -13.73
N GLU A 186 -4.82 -1.70 -14.75
CA GLU A 186 -4.03 -2.04 -15.92
C GLU A 186 -4.88 -1.86 -17.19
N VAL A 187 -4.22 -1.47 -18.27
CA VAL A 187 -4.82 -1.42 -19.61
C VAL A 187 -4.04 -2.31 -20.55
N LYS A 188 -4.76 -2.95 -21.47
CA LYS A 188 -4.16 -3.76 -22.52
C LYS A 188 -3.69 -2.84 -23.63
N ASP A 189 -2.38 -2.68 -23.78
CA ASP A 189 -1.75 -1.84 -24.79
C ASP A 189 -0.97 -2.65 -25.82
N TRP A 190 -0.52 -2.00 -26.88
CA TRP A 190 0.40 -2.60 -27.85
C TRP A 190 1.74 -2.86 -27.18
N ASP A 191 2.35 -4.01 -27.49
CA ASP A 191 3.73 -4.29 -27.14
C ASP A 191 4.63 -3.65 -28.21
N PHE A 192 5.51 -2.74 -27.78
CA PHE A 192 6.43 -2.02 -28.66
C PHE A 192 7.85 -2.57 -28.54
N LEU A 193 8.59 -2.51 -29.64
CA LEU A 193 10.00 -2.86 -29.65
C LEU A 193 10.79 -1.95 -28.71
N ARG A 194 11.68 -2.56 -27.92
CA ARG A 194 12.51 -1.84 -26.95
C ARG A 194 13.99 -2.06 -27.22
N ASP A 195 14.79 -1.03 -26.93
CA ASP A 195 16.25 -1.09 -26.94
C ASP A 195 16.81 -1.90 -25.74
N LYS A 196 18.13 -2.02 -25.67
CA LYS A 196 18.85 -2.71 -24.58
C LYS A 196 18.62 -2.07 -23.19
N ASN A 197 18.20 -0.82 -23.14
CA ASN A 197 17.93 -0.07 -21.93
C ASN A 197 16.43 -0.11 -21.55
N GLY A 198 15.60 -0.80 -22.37
CA GLY A 198 14.14 -0.91 -22.15
C GLY A 198 13.33 0.27 -22.69
N ASN A 199 13.95 1.24 -23.38
CA ASN A 199 13.24 2.35 -24.02
C ASN A 199 12.56 1.91 -25.31
N ILE A 200 11.39 2.50 -25.62
CA ILE A 200 10.72 2.24 -26.90
C ILE A 200 11.57 2.75 -28.03
N VAL A 201 11.78 1.90 -29.04
CA VAL A 201 12.51 2.28 -30.27
C VAL A 201 11.62 3.19 -31.11
N ILE A 202 12.14 4.36 -31.45
CA ILE A 202 11.48 5.36 -32.29
C ILE A 202 12.11 5.31 -33.67
N ASP A 203 11.33 4.80 -34.65
CA ASP A 203 11.69 4.79 -36.07
C ASP A 203 10.40 4.90 -36.87
N GLU A 204 10.08 6.11 -37.30
CA GLU A 204 8.85 6.39 -38.06
C GLU A 204 8.86 5.78 -39.46
N SER A 205 10.03 5.42 -39.99
CA SER A 205 10.20 4.78 -41.30
C SER A 205 9.90 3.26 -41.24
N HIS A 206 9.87 2.67 -40.04
CA HIS A 206 9.67 1.23 -39.86
C HIS A 206 8.28 0.78 -40.30
N PRO A 207 8.11 -0.34 -41.06
CA PRO A 207 6.81 -0.81 -41.55
C PRO A 207 5.76 -1.05 -40.46
N ASN A 208 6.20 -1.36 -39.24
CA ASN A 208 5.32 -1.64 -38.11
C ASN A 208 5.15 -0.41 -37.19
N TRP A 209 5.59 0.76 -37.62
CA TRP A 209 5.39 2.00 -36.89
C TRP A 209 3.91 2.26 -36.65
N TRP A 210 3.59 2.73 -35.46
CA TRP A 210 2.26 3.09 -35.09
C TRP A 210 2.26 4.25 -34.09
N GLN A 211 1.33 5.16 -34.27
CA GLN A 211 1.10 6.28 -33.36
C GLN A 211 -0.39 6.44 -33.12
N ASP A 212 -0.77 6.73 -31.86
CA ASP A 212 -2.15 7.00 -31.49
C ASP A 212 -2.56 8.40 -31.97
N LYS A 213 -3.64 8.49 -32.75
CA LYS A 213 -4.16 9.76 -33.27
C LYS A 213 -4.67 10.69 -32.17
N LYS A 214 -5.14 10.13 -31.03
CA LYS A 214 -5.71 10.90 -29.92
C LYS A 214 -4.68 11.22 -28.85
N ASN A 215 -3.64 10.42 -28.74
CA ASN A 215 -2.52 10.60 -27.81
C ASN A 215 -1.20 10.37 -28.56
N PRO A 216 -0.63 11.40 -29.21
CA PRO A 216 0.58 11.27 -30.02
C PRO A 216 1.81 10.76 -29.25
N ASP A 217 1.86 10.96 -27.93
CA ASP A 217 2.95 10.46 -27.08
C ASP A 217 2.95 8.93 -26.97
N ARG A 218 1.85 8.29 -27.37
CA ARG A 218 1.70 6.84 -27.41
C ARG A 218 2.05 6.34 -28.81
N HIS A 219 3.30 5.98 -29.04
CA HIS A 219 3.82 5.55 -30.32
C HIS A 219 4.94 4.51 -30.18
N GLY A 220 5.28 3.85 -31.29
CA GLY A 220 6.39 2.90 -31.38
C GLY A 220 6.22 1.85 -32.47
N ILE A 221 7.22 0.99 -32.60
CA ILE A 221 7.21 -0.14 -33.53
C ILE A 221 6.46 -1.29 -32.88
N ARG A 222 5.27 -1.65 -33.37
CA ARG A 222 4.47 -2.76 -32.84
C ARG A 222 5.11 -4.11 -33.16
N ILE A 223 5.11 -5.03 -32.19
CA ILE A 223 5.63 -6.37 -32.35
C ILE A 223 4.55 -7.28 -32.94
N PRO A 224 4.81 -7.93 -34.10
CA PRO A 224 3.84 -8.83 -34.73
C PRO A 224 3.68 -10.13 -33.93
N VAL A 225 2.49 -10.73 -34.00
CA VAL A 225 2.28 -12.13 -33.57
C VAL A 225 2.57 -13.03 -34.74
N LEU A 226 3.61 -13.86 -34.61
CA LEU A 226 4.04 -14.78 -35.68
C LEU A 226 3.43 -16.18 -35.47
N ASP A 227 3.25 -16.92 -36.56
CA ASP A 227 2.97 -18.36 -36.55
C ASP A 227 4.26 -19.19 -36.45
N GLU A 228 4.13 -20.51 -36.56
CA GLU A 228 5.25 -21.45 -36.49
C GLU A 228 6.26 -21.28 -37.63
N ASN A 229 5.84 -20.68 -38.77
CA ASN A 229 6.65 -20.42 -39.93
C ASN A 229 7.25 -18.98 -39.94
N GLY A 230 7.02 -18.19 -38.90
CA GLY A 230 7.49 -16.81 -38.82
C GLY A 230 6.61 -15.81 -39.61
N ILE A 231 5.45 -16.21 -40.08
CA ILE A 231 4.50 -15.35 -40.82
C ILE A 231 3.57 -14.65 -39.82
N GLN A 232 3.32 -13.36 -40.03
CA GLN A 232 2.40 -12.63 -39.15
C GLN A 232 0.98 -13.19 -39.23
N LYS A 233 0.44 -13.55 -38.05
CA LYS A 233 -0.94 -14.09 -37.95
C LYS A 233 -1.97 -13.07 -38.35
N MET A 234 -3.01 -13.57 -39.01
CA MET A 234 -4.23 -12.83 -39.32
C MET A 234 -5.30 -13.10 -38.24
N GLY A 235 -5.96 -12.07 -37.81
CA GLY A 235 -7.10 -12.16 -36.89
C GLY A 235 -8.44 -12.08 -37.61
N ALA A 236 -9.50 -11.90 -36.86
CA ALA A 236 -10.83 -11.66 -37.41
C ALA A 236 -10.85 -10.49 -38.40
N ARG A 237 -11.61 -10.59 -39.47
CA ARG A 237 -11.74 -9.57 -40.52
C ARG A 237 -10.44 -9.31 -41.27
N ASN A 238 -9.57 -10.33 -41.43
CA ASN A 238 -8.27 -10.23 -42.12
C ASN A 238 -7.37 -9.10 -41.62
N ARG A 239 -7.37 -8.86 -40.30
CA ARG A 239 -6.49 -7.86 -39.67
C ARG A 239 -5.23 -8.51 -39.14
N LEU A 240 -4.08 -7.92 -39.37
CA LEU A 240 -2.80 -8.34 -38.80
C LEU A 240 -2.86 -8.34 -37.27
N GLN A 241 -2.37 -9.41 -36.66
CA GLN A 241 -2.29 -9.52 -35.21
C GLN A 241 -0.99 -8.93 -34.67
N TRP A 242 -1.12 -8.16 -33.60
CA TRP A 242 -0.03 -7.50 -32.89
C TRP A 242 0.02 -7.95 -31.45
N LYS A 243 1.20 -8.12 -30.89
CA LYS A 243 1.37 -8.43 -29.48
C LYS A 243 0.79 -7.32 -28.63
N ARG A 244 0.25 -7.72 -27.50
CA ARG A 244 -0.28 -6.81 -26.49
C ARG A 244 0.32 -7.13 -25.14
N VAL A 245 0.53 -6.11 -24.34
CA VAL A 245 1.05 -6.18 -22.97
C VAL A 245 0.07 -5.45 -22.05
N LEU A 246 0.01 -5.89 -20.81
CA LEU A 246 -0.67 -5.14 -19.75
C LEU A 246 0.26 -4.04 -19.26
N THR A 247 -0.18 -2.80 -19.35
CA THR A 247 0.52 -1.63 -18.85
C THR A 247 -0.21 -1.05 -17.66
N ASP A 248 0.54 -0.45 -16.73
CA ASP A 248 -0.02 0.25 -15.57
C ASP A 248 -0.86 1.44 -16.05
N ALA A 249 -2.16 1.44 -15.69
CA ALA A 249 -3.11 2.46 -16.14
C ALA A 249 -2.98 3.78 -15.38
N ASN A 250 -2.44 3.74 -14.17
CA ASN A 250 -2.41 4.87 -13.22
C ASN A 250 -1.01 5.25 -12.75
N GLY A 251 0.02 4.56 -13.19
CA GLY A 251 1.42 4.80 -12.82
C GLY A 251 1.79 4.33 -11.40
N TRP A 252 0.85 3.74 -10.64
CA TRP A 252 1.08 3.43 -9.23
C TRP A 252 2.01 2.24 -9.00
N ASN A 253 2.14 1.35 -9.98
CA ASN A 253 3.05 0.20 -9.92
C ASN A 253 4.47 0.50 -10.44
N ASN A 254 4.75 1.74 -10.83
CA ASN A 254 6.09 2.11 -11.26
C ASN A 254 7.10 1.95 -10.10
N PRO A 255 8.19 1.17 -10.27
CA PRO A 255 9.20 0.96 -9.22
C PRO A 255 9.83 2.26 -8.68
N LYS A 256 9.92 3.31 -9.50
CA LYS A 256 10.44 4.63 -9.11
C LYS A 256 9.60 5.29 -8.01
N ASN A 257 8.35 4.91 -7.87
CA ASN A 257 7.49 5.45 -6.81
C ASN A 257 8.00 5.14 -5.40
N CYS A 258 8.65 3.98 -5.19
CA CYS A 258 9.18 3.64 -3.88
C CYS A 258 10.24 4.64 -3.41
N GLU A 259 11.11 5.07 -4.30
CA GLU A 259 12.12 6.08 -4.00
C GLU A 259 11.48 7.46 -3.81
N LEU A 260 10.52 7.82 -4.69
CA LEU A 260 9.78 9.08 -4.58
C LEU A 260 9.06 9.19 -3.24
N TRP A 261 8.29 8.19 -2.84
CA TRP A 261 7.53 8.20 -1.57
C TRP A 261 8.46 8.29 -0.35
N ARG A 262 9.59 7.58 -0.38
CA ARG A 262 10.60 7.67 0.68
C ARG A 262 11.21 9.06 0.78
N SER A 263 11.57 9.66 -0.35
CA SER A 263 12.16 11.01 -0.38
C SER A 263 11.16 12.08 0.07
N GLU A 264 9.90 11.99 -0.34
CA GLU A 264 8.86 12.92 0.10
C GLU A 264 8.60 12.82 1.62
N TRP A 265 8.60 11.60 2.19
CA TRP A 265 8.50 11.44 3.64
C TRP A 265 9.71 12.04 4.38
N ALA A 266 10.93 11.83 3.87
CA ALA A 266 12.13 12.43 4.45
C ALA A 266 12.09 13.96 4.39
N LYS A 267 11.56 14.56 3.33
CA LYS A 267 11.35 16.01 3.24
C LYS A 267 10.42 16.51 4.35
N VAL A 268 9.25 15.87 4.50
CA VAL A 268 8.30 16.22 5.58
C VAL A 268 8.98 16.12 6.94
N CYS A 269 9.74 15.06 7.20
CA CYS A 269 10.50 14.97 8.45
C CYS A 269 11.47 16.14 8.62
N ASN A 270 12.25 16.45 7.58
CA ASN A 270 13.32 17.44 7.64
C ASN A 270 12.82 18.89 7.70
N GLU A 271 11.62 19.17 7.19
CA GLU A 271 10.96 20.47 7.33
C GLU A 271 10.58 20.78 8.78
N HIS A 272 10.38 19.75 9.61
CA HIS A 272 9.90 19.85 10.98
C HIS A 272 10.89 19.32 12.04
N LEU A 273 12.10 18.95 11.65
CA LEU A 273 13.15 18.50 12.53
C LEU A 273 14.32 19.51 12.56
N PRO A 274 14.96 19.72 13.70
CA PRO A 274 16.21 20.48 13.76
C PRO A 274 17.31 19.78 12.94
N LEU A 275 18.25 20.56 12.40
CA LEU A 275 19.30 20.10 11.48
C LEU A 275 20.05 18.85 11.95
N HIS A 276 20.35 18.75 13.25
CA HIS A 276 21.10 17.62 13.82
C HIS A 276 20.28 16.32 13.93
N ASN A 277 18.94 16.39 13.75
CA ASN A 277 18.02 15.25 13.78
C ASN A 277 17.46 14.91 12.40
N GLN A 278 17.87 15.63 11.36
CA GLN A 278 17.38 15.37 10.00
C GLN A 278 17.73 13.96 9.54
N VAL A 279 16.86 13.41 8.69
CA VAL A 279 16.92 12.03 8.19
C VAL A 279 17.28 12.00 6.71
N ASP A 280 17.92 10.93 6.27
CA ASP A 280 18.23 10.66 4.85
C ASP A 280 17.57 9.35 4.44
N HIS A 281 16.76 9.38 3.38
CA HIS A 281 16.01 8.24 2.86
C HIS A 281 16.89 7.27 2.05
N ARG A 282 18.09 7.69 1.64
CA ARG A 282 19.00 6.88 0.81
C ARG A 282 19.62 5.74 1.62
N SER A 283 20.07 4.68 0.94
CA SER A 283 20.86 3.62 1.58
C SER A 283 22.17 4.18 2.13
N TYR A 284 22.75 3.54 3.14
CA TYR A 284 24.04 3.95 3.72
C TYR A 284 25.15 4.02 2.68
N GLU A 285 25.17 3.10 1.70
CA GLU A 285 26.07 3.13 0.56
C GLU A 285 25.93 4.43 -0.25
N LYS A 286 24.70 4.81 -0.62
CA LYS A 286 24.43 6.07 -1.34
C LYS A 286 24.72 7.32 -0.50
N GLN A 287 24.74 7.21 0.82
CA GLN A 287 25.14 8.26 1.74
C GLN A 287 26.67 8.32 1.93
N GLY A 288 27.44 7.39 1.35
CA GLY A 288 28.89 7.27 1.56
C GLY A 288 29.27 6.76 2.96
N LYS A 289 28.33 6.13 3.70
CA LYS A 289 28.60 5.56 5.01
C LYS A 289 29.08 4.12 4.88
N LEU A 290 30.16 3.79 5.59
CA LEU A 290 30.72 2.43 5.61
C LEU A 290 29.94 1.46 6.53
N GLN A 291 28.94 1.96 7.22
CA GLN A 291 28.13 1.15 8.15
C GLN A 291 27.26 0.16 7.38
N ILE A 292 27.33 -1.11 7.74
CA ILE A 292 26.45 -2.16 7.23
C ILE A 292 25.09 -2.08 7.96
N PRO A 293 23.97 -1.99 7.24
CA PRO A 293 22.65 -1.99 7.88
C PRO A 293 22.39 -3.32 8.60
N THR A 294 21.89 -3.28 9.81
CA THR A 294 21.42 -4.47 10.51
C THR A 294 20.11 -4.99 9.90
N ILE A 295 19.92 -6.31 9.93
CA ILE A 295 18.68 -6.96 9.53
C ILE A 295 17.64 -6.79 10.64
N HIS A 296 16.41 -6.40 10.30
CA HIS A 296 15.33 -6.27 11.29
C HIS A 296 15.07 -7.63 11.98
N GLU A 297 15.29 -7.66 13.27
CA GLU A 297 14.98 -8.79 14.14
C GLU A 297 13.50 -8.73 14.52
N GLY A 298 12.70 -9.69 14.09
CA GLY A 298 11.31 -9.82 14.55
C GLY A 298 11.24 -10.52 15.91
N ALA A 299 10.04 -10.51 16.51
CA ALA A 299 9.79 -11.22 17.79
C ALA A 299 10.18 -12.71 17.74
N ASP A 300 10.05 -13.35 16.59
CA ASP A 300 10.42 -14.76 16.42
C ASP A 300 11.93 -14.98 16.43
N ALA A 301 12.71 -14.08 15.80
CA ALA A 301 14.17 -14.15 15.84
C ALA A 301 14.69 -13.98 17.28
N ARG A 302 14.12 -13.04 18.04
CA ARG A 302 14.46 -12.83 19.46
C ARG A 302 14.08 -14.03 20.34
N LYS A 303 12.96 -14.71 20.08
CA LYS A 303 12.59 -15.95 20.78
C LYS A 303 13.57 -17.08 20.47
N ILE A 304 14.06 -17.17 19.25
CA ILE A 304 15.07 -18.14 18.84
C ILE A 304 16.38 -17.87 19.57
N GLU A 305 16.80 -16.59 19.66
CA GLU A 305 17.98 -16.19 20.42
C GLU A 305 17.85 -16.56 21.91
N GLN A 306 16.71 -16.26 22.53
CA GLN A 306 16.46 -16.64 23.93
C GLN A 306 16.60 -18.17 24.16
N LYS A 307 16.12 -18.99 23.22
CA LYS A 307 16.31 -20.45 23.26
C LYS A 307 17.78 -20.85 23.17
N PHE A 308 18.52 -20.18 22.27
CA PHE A 308 19.96 -20.40 22.13
C PHE A 308 20.73 -20.05 23.42
N LEU A 309 20.47 -18.88 23.99
CA LEU A 309 21.05 -18.45 25.25
C LEU A 309 20.69 -19.36 26.43
N ALA A 310 19.51 -20.03 26.34
CA ALA A 310 19.09 -21.03 27.32
C ALA A 310 19.70 -22.44 27.05
N GLY A 311 20.67 -22.56 26.14
CA GLY A 311 21.37 -23.83 25.83
C GLY A 311 20.55 -24.84 25.00
N GLN A 312 19.45 -24.39 24.33
CA GLN A 312 18.67 -25.24 23.46
C GLN A 312 19.26 -25.29 22.05
N GLU A 313 19.27 -26.50 21.45
CA GLU A 313 19.75 -26.67 20.08
C GLU A 313 18.87 -25.91 19.08
N ILE A 314 19.49 -25.08 18.23
CA ILE A 314 18.83 -24.34 17.18
C ILE A 314 19.34 -24.84 15.83
N LYS A 315 18.42 -25.17 14.93
CA LYS A 315 18.74 -25.59 13.56
C LYS A 315 18.75 -24.39 12.61
N GLY A 316 19.88 -24.14 11.95
CA GLY A 316 20.07 -23.12 10.92
C GLY A 316 20.55 -21.76 11.47
N SER A 317 20.84 -20.82 10.57
CA SER A 317 21.17 -19.42 10.89
C SER A 317 19.89 -18.64 11.21
N TRP A 318 20.01 -17.64 12.09
CA TRP A 318 18.92 -16.74 12.42
C TRP A 318 19.40 -15.28 12.39
N LYS A 319 18.46 -14.36 12.19
CA LYS A 319 18.75 -12.94 11.96
C LYS A 319 19.61 -12.26 13.03
N VAL A 320 19.52 -12.70 14.27
CA VAL A 320 20.34 -12.13 15.35
C VAL A 320 21.81 -12.48 15.15
N ALA A 321 22.11 -13.72 14.81
CA ALA A 321 23.48 -14.15 14.50
C ALA A 321 24.06 -13.44 13.26
N GLU A 322 23.23 -13.06 12.30
CA GLU A 322 23.66 -12.29 11.13
C GLU A 322 23.98 -10.82 11.46
N ASN A 323 23.45 -10.31 12.58
CA ASN A 323 23.70 -8.95 13.05
C ASN A 323 24.88 -8.81 14.01
N GLN A 324 25.36 -9.92 14.55
CA GLN A 324 26.55 -9.99 15.44
C GLN A 324 27.85 -10.09 14.62
#